data_139f2ebf13d73fcf3ebf39ac99b28460
#
_entry.id   139f2ebf13d73fcf3ebf39ac99b28460
#
_cell.length_a   1.000
_cell.length_b   1.000
_cell.length_c   1.000
_cell.angle_alpha   90.00
_cell.angle_beta   90.00
_cell.angle_gamma   90.00
#
_symmetry.space_group_name_H-M   'P 1'
#
loop_
_entity.id
_entity.type
_entity.pdbx_description
1 polymer ?
#
loop_
_entity_poly.entity_id
_entity_poly.type
_entity_poly.pdbx_seq_one_letter_code
_entity_poly.pdbx_strand_id
1 'polypeptide(L)'
;MLNFFTKQKKPLFEGLCDIHNHLLPAVDDGSKNVAMSLDMLEGFVSLGITSVIPTPHVYQDLYPNTPTTIKNAFDLLSAESSKIDYPKMNSYGAEYMIDEVFMKKLQNNMPSLLLNSTYLLVEISFFSETTMLVNAGFTLLQNNITPILAHPERYHSIKTIKEYKELSLIHISEPTR
;
A
#
# COMPACT_ATOMS: atom_id res chain seq x y z
N MET A 1 -49.13 -6.77 -11.01
CA MET A 1 -47.90 -6.74 -10.20
C MET A 1 -46.71 -6.57 -11.13
N LEU A 2 -46.11 -5.40 -11.20
CA LEU A 2 -44.92 -5.14 -11.98
C LEU A 2 -43.69 -5.56 -11.13
N ASN A 3 -43.07 -6.69 -11.50
CA ASN A 3 -41.77 -7.07 -10.93
C ASN A 3 -40.71 -6.12 -11.46
N PHE A 4 -40.34 -5.13 -10.66
CA PHE A 4 -39.11 -4.41 -10.86
C PHE A 4 -37.95 -5.35 -10.51
N PHE A 5 -37.40 -6.01 -11.53
CA PHE A 5 -36.08 -6.61 -11.43
C PHE A 5 -35.08 -5.48 -11.24
N THR A 6 -34.73 -5.16 -10.02
CA THR A 6 -33.55 -4.38 -9.73
C THR A 6 -32.36 -5.21 -10.21
N LYS A 7 -31.77 -4.84 -11.37
CA LYS A 7 -30.45 -5.36 -11.75
C LYS A 7 -29.53 -5.10 -10.58
N GLN A 8 -29.10 -6.16 -9.87
CA GLN A 8 -27.98 -6.01 -8.93
C GLN A 8 -26.82 -5.41 -9.74
N LYS A 9 -26.42 -4.22 -9.37
CA LYS A 9 -25.21 -3.61 -9.96
C LYS A 9 -24.06 -4.52 -9.60
N LYS A 10 -23.31 -5.00 -10.60
CA LYS A 10 -22.07 -5.73 -10.34
C LYS A 10 -21.16 -4.87 -9.46
N PRO A 11 -20.46 -5.46 -8.49
CA PRO A 11 -19.47 -4.74 -7.69
C PRO A 11 -18.46 -4.04 -8.59
N LEU A 12 -17.99 -2.87 -8.17
CA LEU A 12 -17.13 -2.02 -8.99
C LEU A 12 -15.74 -2.66 -9.23
N PHE A 13 -15.24 -3.42 -8.24
CA PHE A 13 -13.90 -4.00 -8.19
C PHE A 13 -13.91 -5.52 -8.04
N GLU A 14 -14.86 -6.20 -8.70
CA GLU A 14 -15.04 -7.65 -8.58
C GLU A 14 -13.74 -8.42 -8.87
N GLY A 15 -13.27 -9.18 -7.89
CA GLY A 15 -12.11 -10.06 -8.01
C GLY A 15 -10.75 -9.39 -7.90
N LEU A 16 -10.68 -8.08 -7.62
CA LEU A 16 -9.41 -7.38 -7.45
C LEU A 16 -8.77 -7.65 -6.08
N CYS A 17 -7.44 -7.49 -6.06
CA CYS A 17 -6.64 -7.41 -4.85
C CYS A 17 -6.30 -5.95 -4.57
N ASP A 18 -6.62 -5.44 -3.40
CA ASP A 18 -6.16 -4.13 -2.94
C ASP A 18 -4.77 -4.29 -2.31
N ILE A 19 -3.81 -3.52 -2.82
CA ILE A 19 -2.39 -3.59 -2.40
C ILE A 19 -1.92 -2.32 -1.70
N HIS A 20 -2.82 -1.36 -1.47
CA HIS A 20 -2.48 -0.10 -0.80
C HIS A 20 -3.59 0.32 0.16
N ASN A 21 -3.46 -0.10 1.39
CA ASN A 21 -4.44 0.17 2.45
C ASN A 21 -3.81 0.16 3.84
N HIS A 22 -4.46 0.86 4.78
CA HIS A 22 -4.06 1.02 6.17
C HIS A 22 -5.02 0.28 7.10
N LEU A 23 -5.23 -1.01 6.82
CA LEU A 23 -6.15 -1.88 7.56
C LEU A 23 -5.63 -2.31 8.92
N LEU A 24 -4.29 -2.37 9.10
CA LEU A 24 -3.72 -2.93 10.35
C LEU A 24 -4.03 -2.03 11.53
N PRO A 25 -4.52 -2.61 12.66
CA PRO A 25 -4.99 -1.81 13.77
C PRO A 25 -3.85 -1.14 14.54
N ALA A 26 -3.98 0.17 14.81
CA ALA A 26 -3.15 0.98 15.70
C ALA A 26 -1.64 1.03 15.36
N VAL A 27 -1.29 0.93 14.07
CA VAL A 27 0.11 1.04 13.63
C VAL A 27 0.41 2.33 12.87
N ASP A 28 -0.61 2.98 12.32
CA ASP A 28 -0.48 4.25 11.58
C ASP A 28 -1.75 5.12 11.71
N ASP A 29 -1.97 6.04 10.76
CA ASP A 29 -3.15 6.92 10.72
C ASP A 29 -4.42 6.24 10.18
N GLY A 30 -4.34 5.01 9.71
CA GLY A 30 -5.48 4.23 9.27
C GLY A 30 -6.35 3.73 10.41
N SER A 31 -6.56 2.43 10.50
CA SER A 31 -7.42 1.81 11.51
C SER A 31 -6.89 2.01 12.94
N LYS A 32 -7.76 2.47 13.84
CA LYS A 32 -7.40 2.72 15.25
C LYS A 32 -7.48 1.48 16.13
N ASN A 33 -8.25 0.48 15.71
CA ASN A 33 -8.47 -0.76 16.46
C ASN A 33 -9.04 -1.85 15.55
N VAL A 34 -9.10 -3.08 16.06
CA VAL A 34 -9.58 -4.23 15.31
C VAL A 34 -11.02 -4.06 14.80
N ALA A 35 -11.91 -3.46 15.59
CA ALA A 35 -13.30 -3.26 15.17
C ALA A 35 -13.36 -2.37 13.91
N MET A 36 -12.62 -1.26 13.90
CA MET A 36 -12.52 -0.39 12.72
C MET A 36 -11.89 -1.12 11.52
N SER A 37 -10.89 -1.98 11.74
CA SER A 37 -10.31 -2.80 10.67
C SER A 37 -11.35 -3.74 10.05
N LEU A 38 -12.20 -4.37 10.86
CA LEU A 38 -13.26 -5.24 10.39
C LEU A 38 -14.33 -4.48 9.61
N ASP A 39 -14.72 -3.27 10.07
CA ASP A 39 -15.64 -2.39 9.33
C ASP A 39 -15.07 -2.01 7.96
N MET A 40 -13.75 -1.74 7.88
CA MET A 40 -13.08 -1.46 6.61
C MET A 40 -13.09 -2.69 5.68
N LEU A 41 -12.88 -3.89 6.21
CA LEU A 41 -12.98 -5.15 5.44
C LEU A 41 -14.39 -5.37 4.89
N GLU A 42 -15.45 -5.05 5.64
CA GLU A 42 -16.83 -5.07 5.14
C GLU A 42 -17.01 -4.09 3.97
N GLY A 43 -16.39 -2.92 4.06
CA GLY A 43 -16.36 -1.96 2.96
C GLY A 43 -15.74 -2.55 1.69
N PHE A 44 -14.62 -3.25 1.80
CA PHE A 44 -13.99 -3.94 0.66
C PHE A 44 -14.87 -5.04 0.06
N VAL A 45 -15.55 -5.85 0.90
CA VAL A 45 -16.54 -6.83 0.42
C VAL A 45 -17.62 -6.14 -0.42
N SER A 46 -18.17 -5.02 0.06
CA SER A 46 -19.21 -4.28 -0.64
C SER A 46 -18.78 -3.74 -2.01
N LEU A 47 -17.48 -3.48 -2.17
CA LEU A 47 -16.87 -3.04 -3.43
C LEU A 47 -16.51 -4.23 -4.35
N GLY A 48 -16.58 -5.47 -3.87
CA GLY A 48 -16.25 -6.68 -4.63
C GLY A 48 -14.75 -7.04 -4.57
N ILE A 49 -13.97 -6.41 -3.71
CA ILE A 49 -12.57 -6.75 -3.49
C ILE A 49 -12.50 -8.10 -2.78
N THR A 50 -11.70 -9.02 -3.31
CA THR A 50 -11.63 -10.41 -2.82
C THR A 50 -10.36 -10.73 -2.06
N SER A 51 -9.35 -9.87 -2.16
CA SER A 51 -8.11 -10.00 -1.41
C SER A 51 -7.50 -8.64 -1.11
N VAL A 52 -6.74 -8.57 -0.03
CA VAL A 52 -6.04 -7.36 0.39
C VAL A 52 -4.63 -7.70 0.87
N ILE A 53 -3.69 -6.80 0.62
CA ILE A 53 -2.34 -6.82 1.20
C ILE A 53 -2.20 -5.53 2.01
N PRO A 54 -2.31 -5.57 3.34
CA PRO A 54 -2.11 -4.39 4.17
C PRO A 54 -0.69 -3.81 4.02
N THR A 55 -0.62 -2.50 3.88
CA THR A 55 0.63 -1.75 3.66
C THR A 55 0.70 -0.52 4.55
N PRO A 56 0.78 -0.69 5.86
CA PRO A 56 0.88 0.45 6.78
C PRO A 56 2.16 1.24 6.53
N HIS A 57 2.15 2.50 6.94
CA HIS A 57 3.31 3.36 6.83
C HIS A 57 4.52 2.84 7.61
N VAL A 58 5.70 2.97 7.00
CA VAL A 58 7.01 2.92 7.66
C VAL A 58 7.71 4.25 7.45
N TYR A 59 7.58 5.12 8.43
CA TYR A 59 8.10 6.46 8.44
C TYR A 59 8.70 6.78 9.81
N GLN A 60 10.03 6.96 9.89
CA GLN A 60 10.74 7.00 11.16
C GLN A 60 10.22 8.06 12.13
N ASP A 61 9.81 9.22 11.61
CA ASP A 61 9.42 10.36 12.46
C ASP A 61 7.97 10.29 12.94
N LEU A 62 7.06 9.69 12.17
CA LEU A 62 5.62 9.63 12.50
C LEU A 62 5.15 8.21 12.82
N TYR A 63 5.58 7.23 12.03
CA TYR A 63 5.17 5.83 12.14
C TYR A 63 6.41 4.93 12.12
N PRO A 64 7.18 4.86 13.22
CA PRO A 64 8.44 4.10 13.31
C PRO A 64 8.19 2.59 13.35
N ASN A 65 7.35 2.11 12.45
CA ASN A 65 7.00 0.71 12.36
C ASN A 65 8.21 -0.15 11.98
N THR A 66 8.20 -1.36 12.51
CA THR A 66 9.19 -2.40 12.26
C THR A 66 8.50 -3.64 11.69
N PRO A 67 9.23 -4.58 11.08
CA PRO A 67 8.64 -5.86 10.67
C PRO A 67 7.89 -6.57 11.80
N THR A 68 8.37 -6.45 13.04
CA THR A 68 7.72 -7.06 14.21
C THR A 68 6.42 -6.36 14.58
N THR A 69 6.36 -5.03 14.60
CA THR A 69 5.12 -4.31 14.95
C THR A 69 4.03 -4.57 13.92
N ILE A 70 4.39 -4.56 12.63
CA ILE A 70 3.46 -4.83 11.53
C ILE A 70 2.99 -6.29 11.55
N LYS A 71 3.90 -7.24 11.77
CA LYS A 71 3.54 -8.65 11.91
C LYS A 71 2.55 -8.90 13.04
N ASN A 72 2.78 -8.31 14.20
CA ASN A 72 1.88 -8.49 15.36
C ASN A 72 0.49 -7.94 15.07
N ALA A 73 0.38 -6.78 14.43
CA ALA A 73 -0.91 -6.21 14.05
C ALA A 73 -1.61 -7.03 12.97
N PHE A 74 -0.85 -7.58 12.01
CA PHE A 74 -1.36 -8.49 10.99
C PHE A 74 -1.90 -9.78 11.59
N ASP A 75 -1.14 -10.43 12.50
CA ASP A 75 -1.55 -11.67 13.17
C ASP A 75 -2.84 -11.44 13.99
N LEU A 76 -2.91 -10.32 14.69
CA LEU A 76 -4.09 -9.93 15.47
C LEU A 76 -5.33 -9.78 14.58
N LEU A 77 -5.23 -9.03 13.49
CA LEU A 77 -6.35 -8.82 12.57
C LEU A 77 -6.72 -10.10 11.84
N SER A 78 -5.75 -10.91 11.43
CA SER A 78 -5.99 -12.18 10.74
C SER A 78 -6.76 -13.16 11.62
N ALA A 79 -6.42 -13.24 12.90
CA ALA A 79 -7.13 -14.11 13.86
C ALA A 79 -8.61 -13.72 14.02
N GLU A 80 -8.92 -12.43 14.00
CA GLU A 80 -10.30 -11.94 14.12
C GLU A 80 -11.07 -12.04 12.80
N SER A 81 -10.44 -11.68 11.68
CA SER A 81 -11.08 -11.72 10.35
C SER A 81 -11.34 -13.15 9.84
N SER A 82 -10.58 -14.15 10.30
CA SER A 82 -10.82 -15.56 9.91
C SER A 82 -12.16 -16.14 10.36
N LYS A 83 -12.86 -15.45 11.23
CA LYS A 83 -14.18 -15.87 11.75
C LYS A 83 -15.34 -15.53 10.81
N ILE A 84 -15.11 -14.71 9.80
CA ILE A 84 -16.11 -14.16 8.88
C ILE A 84 -15.56 -14.26 7.45
N ASP A 85 -16.45 -14.30 6.44
CA ASP A 85 -16.06 -14.36 5.03
C ASP A 85 -15.62 -12.97 4.51
N TYR A 86 -14.45 -12.54 4.95
CA TYR A 86 -13.79 -11.32 4.51
C TYR A 86 -12.83 -11.55 3.33
N PRO A 87 -12.36 -10.47 2.67
CA PRO A 87 -11.30 -10.58 1.67
C PRO A 87 -10.08 -11.32 2.21
N LYS A 88 -9.49 -12.16 1.38
CA LYS A 88 -8.30 -12.93 1.77
C LYS A 88 -7.14 -12.01 2.11
N MET A 89 -6.54 -12.23 3.25
CA MET A 89 -5.37 -11.49 3.74
C MET A 89 -4.22 -12.48 4.00
N ASN A 90 -3.51 -12.84 2.92
CA ASN A 90 -2.49 -13.91 2.97
C ASN A 90 -1.07 -13.39 3.21
N SER A 91 -0.87 -12.09 3.06
CA SER A 91 0.43 -11.43 3.21
C SER A 91 0.24 -9.97 3.62
N TYR A 92 1.32 -9.34 3.99
CA TYR A 92 1.39 -7.91 4.29
C TYR A 92 2.70 -7.34 3.74
N GLY A 93 2.70 -6.03 3.48
CA GLY A 93 3.85 -5.25 3.10
C GLY A 93 3.98 -4.02 3.98
N ALA A 94 4.57 -2.98 3.43
CA ALA A 94 4.56 -1.64 4.01
C ALA A 94 4.65 -0.58 2.92
N GLU A 95 4.12 0.61 3.20
CA GLU A 95 4.37 1.82 2.44
C GLU A 95 5.53 2.57 3.10
N TYR A 96 6.66 2.63 2.39
CA TYR A 96 7.87 3.25 2.92
C TYR A 96 7.98 4.70 2.50
N MET A 97 8.10 5.61 3.47
CA MET A 97 8.49 6.99 3.22
C MET A 97 9.96 7.04 2.76
N ILE A 98 10.20 7.53 1.56
CA ILE A 98 11.55 7.84 1.08
C ILE A 98 11.98 9.20 1.63
N ASP A 99 12.75 9.14 2.69
CA ASP A 99 13.37 10.27 3.37
C ASP A 99 14.89 10.03 3.55
N GLU A 100 15.56 10.93 4.22
CA GLU A 100 17.00 10.77 4.49
C GLU A 100 17.31 9.54 5.34
N VAL A 101 16.41 9.15 6.24
CA VAL A 101 16.59 7.97 7.10
C VAL A 101 16.45 6.70 6.29
N PHE A 102 15.45 6.64 5.41
CA PHE A 102 15.28 5.55 4.45
C PHE A 102 16.52 5.40 3.56
N MET A 103 17.01 6.51 2.98
CA MET A 103 18.20 6.51 2.11
C MET A 103 19.45 6.02 2.84
N LYS A 104 19.65 6.41 4.11
CA LYS A 104 20.76 5.90 4.93
C LYS A 104 20.63 4.41 5.21
N LYS A 105 19.43 3.93 5.53
CA LYS A 105 19.16 2.50 5.75
C LYS A 105 19.37 1.70 4.48
N LEU A 106 18.94 2.20 3.33
CA LEU A 106 19.05 1.55 2.03
C LEU A 106 20.51 1.25 1.62
N GLN A 107 21.47 2.05 2.08
CA GLN A 107 22.90 1.81 1.85
C GLN A 107 23.44 0.54 2.52
N ASN A 108 22.81 0.10 3.61
CA ASN A 108 23.30 -0.99 4.44
C ASN A 108 22.35 -2.20 4.46
N ASN A 109 21.05 -1.96 4.34
CA ASN A 109 20.03 -3.00 4.45
C ASN A 109 18.89 -2.74 3.49
N MET A 110 18.48 -3.75 2.73
CA MET A 110 17.29 -3.66 1.91
C MET A 110 16.00 -3.74 2.74
N PRO A 111 14.92 -3.05 2.34
CA PRO A 111 13.60 -3.18 2.95
C PRO A 111 13.13 -4.65 2.91
N SER A 112 12.49 -5.10 3.98
CA SER A 112 12.04 -6.50 4.10
C SER A 112 10.52 -6.67 3.98
N LEU A 113 9.74 -5.60 4.07
CA LEU A 113 8.27 -5.65 3.98
C LEU A 113 7.81 -5.37 2.56
N LEU A 114 8.05 -6.34 1.69
CA LEU A 114 7.66 -6.30 0.28
C LEU A 114 6.22 -6.80 0.10
N LEU A 115 5.51 -6.33 -0.93
CA LEU A 115 4.16 -6.80 -1.28
C LEU A 115 4.15 -8.29 -1.65
N ASN A 116 5.16 -8.68 -2.37
CA ASN A 116 5.59 -10.06 -2.59
C ASN A 116 7.12 -10.04 -2.56
N SER A 117 7.82 -11.02 -2.91
CA SER A 117 9.29 -11.04 -2.86
C SER A 117 9.99 -9.97 -3.74
N THR A 118 9.27 -9.13 -4.46
CA THR A 118 9.84 -8.28 -5.53
C THR A 118 9.41 -6.82 -5.45
N TYR A 119 8.18 -6.50 -5.06
CA TYR A 119 7.64 -5.14 -5.13
C TYR A 119 7.68 -4.45 -3.79
N LEU A 120 8.07 -3.17 -3.78
CA LEU A 120 8.09 -2.30 -2.62
C LEU A 120 7.19 -1.09 -2.86
N LEU A 121 6.17 -0.90 -2.03
CA LEU A 121 5.36 0.31 -2.07
C LEU A 121 6.14 1.44 -1.38
N VAL A 122 6.24 2.59 -2.07
CA VAL A 122 7.01 3.74 -1.61
C VAL A 122 6.23 5.02 -1.79
N GLU A 123 6.47 5.97 -0.91
CA GLU A 123 5.96 7.34 -1.01
C GLU A 123 7.06 8.37 -0.77
N ILE A 124 6.80 9.62 -1.16
CA ILE A 124 7.61 10.79 -0.81
C ILE A 124 6.73 11.84 -0.13
N SER A 125 7.33 12.81 0.54
CA SER A 125 6.57 13.98 1.01
C SER A 125 5.95 14.73 -0.17
N PHE A 126 4.71 15.21 -0.03
CA PHE A 126 3.96 15.88 -1.09
C PHE A 126 4.68 17.11 -1.67
N PHE A 127 5.57 17.72 -0.91
CA PHE A 127 6.34 18.89 -1.29
C PHE A 127 7.80 18.57 -1.69
N SER A 128 8.20 17.31 -1.61
CA SER A 128 9.57 16.90 -1.94
C SER A 128 9.79 16.89 -3.45
N GLU A 129 11.06 17.15 -3.83
CA GLU A 129 11.53 16.92 -5.19
C GLU A 129 11.66 15.41 -5.47
N THR A 130 11.54 15.02 -6.74
CA THR A 130 11.60 13.60 -7.16
C THR A 130 13.01 13.02 -7.15
N THR A 131 14.04 13.82 -6.94
CA THR A 131 15.47 13.39 -7.02
C THR A 131 15.75 12.23 -6.06
N MET A 132 15.25 12.30 -4.81
CA MET A 132 15.47 11.25 -3.83
C MET A 132 14.74 9.97 -4.22
N LEU A 133 13.52 10.09 -4.74
CA LEU A 133 12.73 8.97 -5.28
C LEU A 133 13.49 8.26 -6.43
N VAL A 134 14.03 9.02 -7.38
CA VAL A 134 14.80 8.46 -8.50
C VAL A 134 16.04 7.71 -8.01
N ASN A 135 16.80 8.29 -7.08
CA ASN A 135 17.99 7.66 -6.50
C ASN A 135 17.63 6.38 -5.71
N ALA A 136 16.58 6.42 -4.90
CA ALA A 136 16.09 5.23 -4.19
C ALA A 136 15.64 4.16 -5.17
N GLY A 137 14.86 4.53 -6.18
CA GLY A 137 14.36 3.63 -7.21
C GLY A 137 15.48 2.92 -7.95
N PHE A 138 16.53 3.66 -8.35
CA PHE A 138 17.69 3.05 -8.99
C PHE A 138 18.41 2.04 -8.09
N THR A 139 18.61 2.38 -6.82
CA THR A 139 19.26 1.48 -5.85
C THR A 139 18.42 0.22 -5.60
N LEU A 140 17.10 0.36 -5.48
CA LEU A 140 16.16 -0.76 -5.30
C LEU A 140 16.21 -1.70 -6.52
N LEU A 141 16.13 -1.16 -7.73
CA LEU A 141 16.18 -1.94 -8.98
C LEU A 141 17.48 -2.73 -9.13
N GLN A 142 18.63 -2.14 -8.76
CA GLN A 142 19.91 -2.84 -8.76
C GLN A 142 19.93 -4.05 -7.80
N ASN A 143 19.04 -4.06 -6.80
CA ASN A 143 18.87 -5.14 -5.83
C ASN A 143 17.66 -6.03 -6.14
N ASN A 144 17.14 -6.00 -7.37
CA ASN A 144 15.98 -6.77 -7.84
C ASN A 144 14.68 -6.46 -7.08
N ILE A 145 14.54 -5.25 -6.53
CA ILE A 145 13.32 -4.75 -5.91
C ILE A 145 12.72 -3.71 -6.84
N THR A 146 11.48 -3.91 -7.26
CA THR A 146 10.74 -2.97 -8.10
C THR A 146 9.92 -2.04 -7.22
N PRO A 147 10.24 -0.72 -7.16
CA PRO A 147 9.43 0.23 -6.43
C PRO A 147 8.09 0.49 -7.13
N ILE A 148 7.03 0.62 -6.35
CA ILE A 148 5.71 1.10 -6.77
C ILE A 148 5.46 2.41 -6.05
N LEU A 149 5.29 3.51 -6.79
CA LEU A 149 5.01 4.81 -6.20
C LEU A 149 3.54 4.91 -5.84
N ALA A 150 3.25 5.11 -4.55
CA ALA A 150 1.91 5.34 -4.04
C ALA A 150 1.38 6.70 -4.48
N HIS A 151 0.07 6.79 -4.77
CA HIS A 151 -0.70 8.02 -5.04
C HIS A 151 0.10 9.14 -5.76
N PRO A 152 0.69 8.86 -6.95
CA PRO A 152 1.57 9.80 -7.64
C PRO A 152 0.88 11.13 -8.00
N GLU A 153 -0.45 11.15 -8.07
CA GLU A 153 -1.27 12.35 -8.31
C GLU A 153 -1.24 13.37 -7.17
N ARG A 154 -0.75 12.99 -5.98
CA ARG A 154 -0.67 13.87 -4.81
C ARG A 154 0.61 14.70 -4.75
N TYR A 155 1.62 14.39 -5.55
CA TYR A 155 2.91 15.06 -5.45
C TYR A 155 2.97 16.34 -6.26
N HIS A 156 3.34 17.45 -5.60
CA HIS A 156 3.45 18.76 -6.23
C HIS A 156 4.58 18.84 -7.26
N SER A 157 5.56 17.97 -7.16
CA SER A 157 6.69 17.87 -8.10
C SER A 157 6.38 17.09 -9.38
N ILE A 158 5.23 16.40 -9.46
CA ILE A 158 4.79 15.63 -10.63
C ILE A 158 3.54 16.30 -11.21
N LYS A 159 3.70 17.15 -12.22
CA LYS A 159 2.62 18.01 -12.75
C LYS A 159 2.21 17.66 -14.18
N THR A 160 3.06 16.98 -14.92
CA THR A 160 2.85 16.75 -16.35
C THR A 160 2.85 15.27 -16.68
N ILE A 161 2.13 14.90 -17.75
CA ILE A 161 2.15 13.53 -18.29
C ILE A 161 3.59 13.10 -18.67
N LYS A 162 4.46 14.05 -19.04
CA LYS A 162 5.86 13.76 -19.35
C LYS A 162 6.60 13.26 -18.11
N GLU A 163 6.47 13.95 -16.97
CA GLU A 163 7.08 13.56 -15.70
C GLU A 163 6.57 12.19 -15.22
N TYR A 164 5.25 11.94 -15.33
CA TYR A 164 4.68 10.61 -15.07
C TYR A 164 5.30 9.53 -15.95
N LYS A 165 5.47 9.80 -17.25
CA LYS A 165 6.10 8.84 -18.18
C LYS A 165 7.57 8.61 -17.84
N GLU A 166 8.31 9.63 -17.49
CA GLU A 166 9.71 9.50 -17.08
C GLU A 166 9.83 8.61 -15.83
N LEU A 167 8.97 8.79 -14.83
CA LEU A 167 8.91 7.91 -13.66
C LEU A 167 8.46 6.49 -14.03
N SER A 168 7.52 6.32 -14.95
CA SER A 168 7.06 4.98 -15.37
C SER A 168 8.13 4.20 -16.14
N LEU A 169 9.03 4.88 -16.87
CA LEU A 169 10.14 4.24 -17.57
C LEU A 169 11.16 3.60 -16.62
N ILE A 170 11.25 4.08 -15.40
CA ILE A 170 12.08 3.49 -14.34
C ILE A 170 11.25 2.56 -13.41
N HIS A 171 10.09 2.10 -13.87
CA HIS A 171 9.16 1.20 -13.16
C HIS A 171 8.76 1.68 -11.74
N ILE A 172 8.59 3.00 -11.56
CA ILE A 172 8.30 3.59 -10.23
C ILE A 172 6.83 3.98 -10.06
N SER A 173 5.97 3.85 -11.06
CA SER A 173 4.57 4.29 -10.93
C SER A 173 3.56 3.16 -11.04
N GLU A 174 2.53 3.19 -10.18
CA GLU A 174 1.32 2.41 -10.43
C GLU A 174 0.70 2.86 -11.75
N PRO A 175 0.16 1.92 -12.56
CA PRO A 175 -0.61 2.31 -13.73
C PRO A 175 -1.84 3.07 -13.25
N THR A 176 -1.87 4.38 -13.51
CA THR A 176 -3.09 5.18 -13.34
C THR A 176 -4.18 4.60 -14.24
N ARG A 177 -5.26 4.19 -13.63
CA ARG A 177 -6.49 3.78 -14.33
C ARG A 177 -7.30 4.98 -14.75
#